data_2e139d4b691f0abb264d3f5481778990
#
_entry.id   2e139d4b691f0abb264d3f5481778990
#
_cell.length_a   1.000
_cell.length_b   1.000
_cell.length_c   1.000
_cell.angle_alpha   90.00
_cell.angle_beta   90.00
_cell.angle_gamma   90.00
#
_symmetry.space_group_name_H-M   'P 1'
#
loop_
_entity.id
_entity.type
_entity.pdbx_description
1 polymer ?
#
loop_
_entity_poly.entity_id
_entity_poly.type
_entity_poly.pdbx_seq_one_letter_code
_entity_poly.pdbx_strand_id
1 'polypeptide(L)'
;MSGLTGDGNSRHCLCIVRKEGIQMSEKEIEVYGKQVDEIKIRPYEHHAKYYETDQMGIIHHSNYIKWMEEARMDLMDQIGLSYKEMEAMEIISPVLSVSCEYHSMVHFDDVVVIEPRITKYNGIKMEVEYRMTDKVTGELRTTGTSSHCFLNRSGRPISLKRSYPEIDTKFFEYTDI
;
A
#
# COMPACT_ATOMS: atom_id res chain seq x y z
N MET A 1 -12.29 22.24 -50.18
CA MET A 1 -12.03 20.79 -50.23
C MET A 1 -11.41 20.41 -48.91
N SER A 2 -12.27 19.93 -48.06
CA SER A 2 -12.32 18.63 -47.38
C SER A 2 -11.05 18.38 -46.58
N GLY A 3 -11.00 18.46 -45.27
CA GLY A 3 -11.87 17.81 -44.28
C GLY A 3 -11.14 16.59 -43.78
N LEU A 4 -10.93 16.45 -42.51
CA LEU A 4 -11.25 15.32 -41.68
C LEU A 4 -10.48 15.36 -40.36
N THR A 5 -11.25 15.60 -39.38
CA THR A 5 -11.01 15.37 -37.95
C THR A 5 -10.75 13.89 -37.68
N GLY A 6 -9.73 13.57 -36.90
CA GLY A 6 -9.43 12.25 -36.40
C GLY A 6 -9.60 12.20 -34.87
N ASP A 7 -10.75 11.76 -34.41
CA ASP A 7 -11.03 11.50 -33.00
C ASP A 7 -10.19 10.31 -32.49
N GLY A 8 -9.28 10.59 -31.57
CA GLY A 8 -8.54 9.59 -30.82
C GLY A 8 -9.41 9.00 -29.70
N ASN A 9 -10.13 7.94 -30.03
CA ASN A 9 -10.94 7.20 -29.07
C ASN A 9 -10.06 6.37 -28.13
N SER A 10 -9.82 6.90 -26.94
CA SER A 10 -9.19 6.22 -25.83
C SER A 10 -10.14 5.14 -25.31
N ARG A 11 -9.87 3.88 -25.66
CA ARG A 11 -10.61 2.74 -25.15
C ARG A 11 -10.26 2.50 -23.69
N HIS A 12 -11.11 2.97 -22.80
CA HIS A 12 -11.09 2.56 -21.40
C HIS A 12 -11.50 1.08 -21.31
N CYS A 13 -10.60 0.27 -20.80
CA CYS A 13 -10.87 -1.13 -20.52
C CYS A 13 -11.73 -1.21 -19.25
N LEU A 14 -13.05 -1.37 -19.43
CA LEU A 14 -14.00 -1.60 -18.33
C LEU A 14 -13.88 -3.07 -17.93
N CYS A 15 -13.16 -3.36 -16.84
CA CYS A 15 -13.24 -4.67 -16.19
C CYS A 15 -14.57 -4.80 -15.46
N ILE A 16 -15.58 -5.30 -16.15
CA ILE A 16 -16.87 -5.66 -15.57
C ILE A 16 -16.72 -7.01 -14.89
N VAL A 17 -16.68 -7.01 -13.56
CA VAL A 17 -16.83 -8.25 -12.77
C VAL A 17 -18.27 -8.72 -12.91
N ARG A 18 -18.52 -9.70 -13.76
CA ARG A 18 -19.81 -10.39 -13.83
C ARG A 18 -19.96 -11.29 -12.61
N LYS A 19 -20.72 -10.84 -11.60
CA LYS A 19 -21.36 -11.78 -10.67
C LYS A 19 -22.62 -12.31 -11.34
N GLU A 20 -22.71 -13.62 -11.47
CA GLU A 20 -23.84 -14.31 -12.05
C GLU A 20 -25.14 -13.98 -11.29
N GLY A 21 -26.18 -13.53 -12.01
CA GLY A 21 -27.57 -13.64 -11.59
C GLY A 21 -28.29 -12.40 -11.07
N ILE A 22 -27.74 -11.18 -11.12
CA ILE A 22 -28.49 -9.97 -10.75
C ILE A 22 -28.61 -9.06 -11.98
N GLN A 23 -29.84 -8.96 -12.51
CA GLN A 23 -30.20 -8.00 -13.56
C GLN A 23 -30.52 -6.66 -12.90
N MET A 24 -29.54 -5.72 -12.91
CA MET A 24 -29.70 -4.40 -12.37
C MET A 24 -30.39 -3.46 -13.38
N SER A 25 -31.27 -2.60 -12.91
CA SER A 25 -31.94 -1.58 -13.74
C SER A 25 -30.95 -0.44 -14.10
N GLU A 26 -31.21 0.25 -15.22
CA GLU A 26 -30.38 1.38 -15.67
C GLU A 26 -30.19 2.47 -14.60
N LYS A 27 -31.15 2.66 -13.71
CA LYS A 27 -31.08 3.62 -12.58
C LYS A 27 -30.11 3.16 -11.47
N GLU A 28 -29.96 1.85 -11.27
CA GLU A 28 -29.01 1.30 -10.29
C GLU A 28 -27.57 1.39 -10.81
N ILE A 29 -27.39 1.32 -12.15
CA ILE A 29 -26.08 1.52 -12.79
C ILE A 29 -25.63 2.98 -12.66
N GLU A 30 -26.54 3.94 -12.72
CA GLU A 30 -26.23 5.38 -12.59
C GLU A 30 -25.84 5.80 -11.17
N VAL A 31 -26.29 5.08 -10.14
CA VAL A 31 -25.90 5.28 -8.74
C VAL A 31 -24.53 4.67 -8.44
N TYR A 32 -24.16 3.58 -9.11
CA TYR A 32 -22.82 2.97 -9.01
C TYR A 32 -21.75 3.70 -9.86
N GLY A 33 -22.18 4.57 -10.78
CA GLY A 33 -21.32 5.37 -11.65
C GLY A 33 -20.77 6.65 -11.00
N LYS A 34 -20.88 6.84 -9.67
CA LYS A 34 -20.09 7.87 -8.99
C LYS A 34 -18.64 7.48 -9.13
N GLN A 35 -17.89 8.33 -9.84
CA GLN A 35 -16.42 8.31 -9.90
C GLN A 35 -15.89 7.96 -8.50
N VAL A 36 -15.41 6.73 -8.35
CA VAL A 36 -14.44 6.43 -7.32
C VAL A 36 -13.22 7.20 -7.81
N ASP A 37 -12.98 8.38 -7.23
CA ASP A 37 -11.71 9.06 -7.40
C ASP A 37 -10.67 8.00 -7.01
N GLU A 38 -9.88 7.57 -7.98
CA GLU A 38 -8.80 6.60 -7.79
C GLU A 38 -7.87 7.22 -6.77
N ILE A 39 -7.99 6.83 -5.49
CA ILE A 39 -7.16 7.38 -4.42
C ILE A 39 -5.74 6.95 -4.77
N LYS A 40 -5.02 7.85 -5.40
CA LYS A 40 -3.63 7.65 -5.77
C LYS A 40 -2.79 7.68 -4.50
N ILE A 41 -2.34 6.51 -4.05
CA ILE A 41 -1.43 6.40 -2.91
C ILE A 41 -0.16 7.18 -3.22
N ARG A 42 0.16 8.16 -2.38
CA ARG A 42 1.43 8.89 -2.48
C ARG A 42 2.53 8.09 -1.80
N PRO A 43 3.75 8.11 -2.34
CA PRO A 43 4.91 7.54 -1.66
C PRO A 43 5.17 8.23 -0.31
N TYR A 44 5.78 7.48 0.61
CA TYR A 44 6.32 8.03 1.85
C TYR A 44 7.72 8.56 1.60
N GLU A 45 8.05 9.75 2.12
CA GLU A 45 9.38 10.34 2.02
C GLU A 45 10.05 10.34 3.40
N HIS A 46 11.19 9.66 3.49
CA HIS A 46 12.03 9.66 4.68
C HIS A 46 13.28 10.50 4.45
N HIS A 47 13.53 11.44 5.35
CA HIS A 47 14.76 12.23 5.37
C HIS A 47 15.75 11.60 6.34
N ALA A 48 16.81 11.00 5.82
CA ALA A 48 17.80 10.24 6.55
C ALA A 48 18.51 11.10 7.61
N LYS A 49 18.48 10.65 8.87
CA LYS A 49 18.97 11.41 10.02
C LYS A 49 20.40 11.02 10.37
N TYR A 50 21.14 11.98 10.95
CA TYR A 50 22.50 11.75 11.38
C TYR A 50 22.64 10.58 12.38
N TYR A 51 21.69 10.43 13.29
CA TYR A 51 21.69 9.34 14.28
C TYR A 51 21.37 7.97 13.70
N GLU A 52 20.98 7.90 12.44
CA GLU A 52 20.70 6.64 11.72
C GLU A 52 21.94 6.08 11.04
N THR A 53 23.03 6.86 10.97
CA THR A 53 24.30 6.42 10.36
C THR A 53 25.10 5.49 11.26
N ASP A 54 25.91 4.65 10.64
CA ASP A 54 26.91 3.81 11.31
C ASP A 54 28.31 4.41 11.19
N GLN A 55 29.32 3.63 11.64
CA GLN A 55 30.72 4.07 11.61
C GLN A 55 31.27 4.25 10.18
N MET A 56 30.62 3.67 9.16
CA MET A 56 30.99 3.85 7.75
C MET A 56 30.43 5.15 7.16
N GLY A 57 29.64 5.90 7.93
CA GLY A 57 28.98 7.13 7.46
C GLY A 57 27.78 6.90 6.56
N ILE A 58 27.29 5.66 6.47
CA ILE A 58 26.08 5.28 5.73
C ILE A 58 24.96 4.92 6.72
N ILE A 59 23.75 4.90 6.24
CA ILE A 59 22.61 4.49 7.07
C ILE A 59 22.75 3.04 7.51
N HIS A 60 22.70 2.81 8.83
CA HIS A 60 22.75 1.49 9.41
C HIS A 60 21.56 0.64 8.94
N HIS A 61 21.84 -0.57 8.52
CA HIS A 61 20.87 -1.49 7.87
C HIS A 61 19.57 -1.69 8.64
N SER A 62 19.57 -1.62 9.97
CA SER A 62 18.36 -1.80 10.78
C SER A 62 17.34 -0.68 10.62
N ASN A 63 17.75 0.52 10.18
CA ASN A 63 16.84 1.65 10.06
C ASN A 63 15.86 1.50 8.91
N TYR A 64 16.24 0.81 7.84
CA TYR A 64 15.34 0.54 6.70
C TYR A 64 14.08 -0.23 7.11
N ILE A 65 14.18 -1.11 8.10
CA ILE A 65 13.02 -1.84 8.66
C ILE A 65 12.06 -0.88 9.37
N LYS A 66 12.58 0.12 10.09
CA LYS A 66 11.76 1.16 10.72
C LYS A 66 11.08 2.04 9.66
N TRP A 67 11.80 2.38 8.60
CA TRP A 67 11.25 3.16 7.50
C TRP A 67 10.14 2.40 6.75
N MET A 68 10.27 1.07 6.61
CA MET A 68 9.19 0.22 6.09
C MET A 68 7.95 0.29 6.98
N GLU A 69 8.13 0.30 8.31
CA GLU A 69 7.01 0.45 9.25
C GLU A 69 6.35 1.81 9.11
N GLU A 70 7.13 2.90 9.07
CA GLU A 70 6.62 4.27 8.88
C GLU A 70 5.84 4.40 7.57
N ALA A 71 6.40 3.91 6.46
CA ALA A 71 5.75 3.93 5.15
C ALA A 71 4.45 3.10 5.13
N ARG A 72 4.43 1.95 5.80
CA ARG A 72 3.23 1.13 5.93
C ARG A 72 2.17 1.81 6.78
N MET A 73 2.54 2.48 7.87
CA MET A 73 1.60 3.25 8.67
C MET A 73 0.99 4.41 7.86
N ASP A 74 1.81 5.14 7.10
CA ASP A 74 1.34 6.21 6.21
C ASP A 74 0.40 5.66 5.11
N LEU A 75 0.71 4.49 4.51
CA LEU A 75 -0.19 3.81 3.59
C LEU A 75 -1.54 3.50 4.25
N MET A 76 -1.52 2.96 5.47
CA MET A 76 -2.74 2.63 6.22
C MET A 76 -3.59 3.87 6.49
N ASP A 77 -2.98 4.99 6.86
CA ASP A 77 -3.66 6.27 7.06
C ASP A 77 -4.29 6.77 5.74
N GLN A 78 -3.59 6.66 4.62
CA GLN A 78 -4.08 7.08 3.30
C GLN A 78 -5.31 6.28 2.84
N ILE A 79 -5.37 4.99 3.13
CA ILE A 79 -6.53 4.14 2.81
C ILE A 79 -7.64 4.23 3.87
N GLY A 80 -7.50 5.11 4.86
CA GLY A 80 -8.48 5.33 5.93
C GLY A 80 -8.59 4.15 6.89
N LEU A 81 -7.46 3.51 7.21
CA LEU A 81 -7.32 2.42 8.18
C LEU A 81 -6.19 2.74 9.17
N SER A 82 -6.31 3.85 9.90
CA SER A 82 -5.26 4.23 10.84
C SER A 82 -5.00 3.15 11.89
N TYR A 83 -3.74 2.98 12.25
CA TYR A 83 -3.33 2.01 13.28
C TYR A 83 -4.09 2.21 14.58
N LYS A 84 -4.29 3.49 14.98
CA LYS A 84 -5.03 3.87 16.18
C LYS A 84 -6.50 3.40 16.15
N GLU A 85 -7.15 3.49 14.99
CA GLU A 85 -8.52 3.02 14.82
C GLU A 85 -8.60 1.50 14.86
N MET A 86 -7.66 0.81 14.20
CA MET A 86 -7.58 -0.65 14.25
C MET A 86 -7.34 -1.15 15.68
N GLU A 87 -6.44 -0.55 16.43
CA GLU A 87 -6.20 -0.88 17.84
C GLU A 87 -7.43 -0.61 18.73
N ALA A 88 -8.17 0.48 18.47
CA ALA A 88 -9.43 0.77 19.17
C ALA A 88 -10.51 -0.31 18.89
N MET A 89 -10.46 -0.94 17.73
CA MET A 89 -11.30 -2.09 17.37
C MET A 89 -10.71 -3.43 17.81
N GLU A 90 -9.65 -3.42 18.61
CA GLU A 90 -8.94 -4.60 19.10
C GLU A 90 -8.30 -5.48 18.01
N ILE A 91 -8.00 -4.88 16.85
CA ILE A 91 -7.29 -5.53 15.76
C ILE A 91 -5.80 -5.23 15.90
N ILE A 92 -5.00 -6.28 16.04
CA ILE A 92 -3.54 -6.21 16.13
C ILE A 92 -2.94 -6.83 14.88
N SER A 93 -1.93 -6.16 14.29
CA SER A 93 -1.26 -6.64 13.08
C SER A 93 0.25 -6.81 13.30
N PRO A 94 0.70 -7.89 13.96
CA PRO A 94 2.12 -8.14 14.17
C PRO A 94 2.83 -8.50 12.87
N VAL A 95 4.14 -8.19 12.85
CA VAL A 95 5.05 -8.63 11.79
C VAL A 95 5.36 -10.12 11.98
N LEU A 96 5.21 -10.91 10.92
CA LEU A 96 5.56 -12.33 10.90
C LEU A 96 6.96 -12.55 10.33
N SER A 97 7.31 -11.78 9.29
CA SER A 97 8.63 -11.80 8.67
C SER A 97 8.93 -10.46 8.02
N VAL A 98 10.20 -10.16 7.85
CA VAL A 98 10.71 -9.02 7.11
C VAL A 98 11.95 -9.44 6.35
N SER A 99 12.10 -8.96 5.12
CA SER A 99 13.32 -9.07 4.34
C SER A 99 13.72 -7.72 3.77
N CYS A 100 15.01 -7.54 3.53
CA CYS A 100 15.57 -6.30 3.03
C CYS A 100 16.80 -6.59 2.19
N GLU A 101 16.83 -6.07 0.95
CA GLU A 101 17.97 -6.17 0.03
C GLU A 101 18.50 -4.78 -0.24
N TYR A 102 19.78 -4.57 0.04
CA TYR A 102 20.47 -3.27 -0.08
C TYR A 102 21.21 -3.20 -1.40
N HIS A 103 20.83 -2.26 -2.27
CA HIS A 103 21.38 -2.12 -3.63
C HIS A 103 22.43 -1.01 -3.71
N SER A 104 22.20 0.11 -3.03
CA SER A 104 23.14 1.22 -2.96
C SER A 104 23.07 1.95 -1.61
N MET A 105 24.12 2.67 -1.29
CA MET A 105 24.28 3.34 0.00
C MET A 105 23.37 4.56 0.11
N VAL A 106 22.82 4.77 1.31
CA VAL A 106 22.14 6.01 1.70
C VAL A 106 22.98 6.70 2.75
N HIS A 107 23.13 8.01 2.65
CA HIS A 107 23.92 8.82 3.56
C HIS A 107 23.02 9.74 4.39
N PHE A 108 23.61 10.38 5.38
CA PHE A 108 22.95 11.46 6.11
C PHE A 108 22.49 12.55 5.13
N ASP A 109 21.30 13.08 5.37
CA ASP A 109 20.63 14.14 4.61
C ASP A 109 20.04 13.71 3.27
N ASP A 110 20.27 12.47 2.80
CA ASP A 110 19.55 11.94 1.65
C ASP A 110 18.05 11.84 1.94
N VAL A 111 17.23 12.07 0.91
CA VAL A 111 15.78 11.82 0.98
C VAL A 111 15.45 10.57 0.19
N VAL A 112 14.87 9.60 0.90
CA VAL A 112 14.46 8.31 0.32
C VAL A 112 12.95 8.30 0.12
N VAL A 113 12.54 8.04 -1.11
CA VAL A 113 11.13 7.84 -1.49
C VAL A 113 10.81 6.36 -1.34
N ILE A 114 9.82 6.05 -0.54
CA ILE A 114 9.40 4.68 -0.22
C ILE A 114 7.99 4.44 -0.76
N GLU A 115 7.86 3.44 -1.60
CA GLU A 115 6.61 3.03 -2.23
C GLU A 115 6.17 1.69 -1.63
N PRO A 116 5.30 1.69 -0.59
CA PRO A 116 4.71 0.47 -0.06
C PRO A 116 3.57 0.00 -0.96
N ARG A 117 3.48 -1.32 -1.22
CA ARG A 117 2.42 -1.94 -2.00
C ARG A 117 1.95 -3.21 -1.32
N ILE A 118 0.64 -3.37 -1.15
CA ILE A 118 0.05 -4.62 -0.65
C ILE A 118 -0.02 -5.59 -1.83
N THR A 119 0.82 -6.61 -1.81
CA THR A 119 0.92 -7.57 -2.93
C THR A 119 0.11 -8.84 -2.72
N LYS A 120 -0.19 -9.16 -1.44
CA LYS A 120 -1.06 -10.29 -1.10
C LYS A 120 -1.93 -9.96 0.10
N TYR A 121 -3.19 -10.32 0.00
CA TYR A 121 -4.16 -10.18 1.07
C TYR A 121 -5.22 -11.28 1.00
N ASN A 122 -5.60 -11.85 2.15
CA ASN A 122 -6.62 -12.90 2.20
C ASN A 122 -7.60 -12.77 3.39
N GLY A 123 -7.65 -11.60 4.03
CA GLY A 123 -8.49 -11.33 5.19
C GLY A 123 -7.92 -11.84 6.53
N ILE A 124 -6.82 -12.59 6.53
CA ILE A 124 -6.14 -13.11 7.72
C ILE A 124 -4.67 -12.70 7.73
N LYS A 125 -4.04 -12.67 6.55
CA LYS A 125 -2.63 -12.30 6.33
C LYS A 125 -2.53 -11.26 5.23
N MET A 126 -1.45 -10.48 5.30
CA MET A 126 -1.08 -9.45 4.33
C MET A 126 0.42 -9.52 4.08
N GLU A 127 0.82 -9.33 2.82
CA GLU A 127 2.22 -9.10 2.43
C GLU A 127 2.33 -7.71 1.80
N VAL A 128 3.38 -6.99 2.18
CA VAL A 128 3.70 -5.66 1.66
C VAL A 128 5.09 -5.68 1.07
N GLU A 129 5.22 -5.20 -0.15
CA GLU A 129 6.50 -4.92 -0.80
C GLU A 129 6.84 -3.45 -0.68
N TYR A 130 8.15 -3.16 -0.61
CA TYR A 130 8.67 -1.81 -0.49
C TYR A 130 9.74 -1.59 -1.54
N ARG A 131 9.61 -0.51 -2.29
CA ARG A 131 10.65 -0.03 -3.20
C ARG A 131 11.14 1.32 -2.69
N MET A 132 12.44 1.43 -2.42
CA MET A 132 13.07 2.63 -1.87
C MET A 132 14.03 3.22 -2.90
N THR A 133 13.81 4.46 -3.28
CA THR A 133 14.62 5.17 -4.27
C THR A 133 15.11 6.50 -3.72
N ASP A 134 16.25 6.94 -4.22
CA ASP A 134 16.74 8.29 -3.98
C ASP A 134 15.80 9.31 -4.63
N LYS A 135 15.40 10.34 -3.89
CA LYS A 135 14.46 11.35 -4.37
C LYS A 135 15.00 12.19 -5.51
N VAL A 136 16.31 12.44 -5.54
CA VAL A 136 16.95 13.33 -6.52
C VAL A 136 17.33 12.58 -7.78
N THR A 137 17.96 11.42 -7.61
CA THR A 137 18.52 10.65 -8.73
C THR A 137 17.58 9.57 -9.26
N GLY A 138 16.58 9.14 -8.47
CA GLY A 138 15.72 7.99 -8.78
C GLY A 138 16.43 6.64 -8.64
N GLU A 139 17.69 6.61 -8.17
CA GLU A 139 18.46 5.40 -8.00
C GLU A 139 17.79 4.46 -6.98
N LEU A 140 17.72 3.17 -7.31
CA LEU A 140 17.22 2.17 -6.38
C LEU A 140 18.20 1.96 -5.22
N ARG A 141 17.74 2.26 -4.01
CA ARG A 141 18.51 2.11 -2.77
C ARG A 141 18.28 0.75 -2.14
N THR A 142 17.02 0.34 -2.02
CA THR A 142 16.66 -0.85 -1.26
C THR A 142 15.34 -1.40 -1.75
N THR A 143 15.19 -2.72 -1.71
CA THR A 143 13.91 -3.40 -1.81
C THR A 143 13.66 -4.21 -0.55
N GLY A 144 12.39 -4.41 -0.21
CA GLY A 144 12.05 -5.19 0.97
C GLY A 144 10.65 -5.74 0.92
N THR A 145 10.39 -6.69 1.80
CA THR A 145 9.06 -7.27 2.00
C THR A 145 8.77 -7.43 3.48
N SER A 146 7.51 -7.31 3.85
CA SER A 146 7.05 -7.70 5.18
C SER A 146 5.76 -8.50 5.10
N SER A 147 5.59 -9.45 6.00
CA SER A 147 4.34 -10.20 6.13
C SER A 147 3.72 -9.99 7.51
N HIS A 148 2.40 -9.96 7.53
CA HIS A 148 1.59 -9.65 8.71
C HIS A 148 0.43 -10.60 8.83
N CYS A 149 -0.11 -10.73 10.04
CA CYS A 149 -1.41 -11.36 10.25
C CYS A 149 -2.29 -10.47 11.13
N PHE A 150 -3.58 -10.77 11.17
CA PHE A 150 -4.52 -10.04 12.02
C PHE A 150 -4.91 -10.91 13.22
N LEU A 151 -4.73 -10.36 14.42
CA LEU A 151 -5.03 -11.00 15.69
C LEU A 151 -6.01 -10.15 16.49
N ASN A 152 -6.78 -10.78 17.36
CA ASN A 152 -7.50 -10.08 18.42
C ASN A 152 -6.58 -9.82 19.63
N ARG A 153 -7.08 -9.11 20.62
CA ARG A 153 -6.35 -8.77 21.86
C ARG A 153 -5.84 -9.98 22.65
N SER A 154 -6.47 -11.15 22.50
CA SER A 154 -6.02 -12.40 23.11
C SER A 154 -4.95 -13.14 22.30
N GLY A 155 -4.45 -12.54 21.20
CA GLY A 155 -3.44 -13.13 20.34
C GLY A 155 -3.94 -14.23 19.41
N ARG A 156 -5.26 -14.36 19.22
CA ARG A 156 -5.85 -15.35 18.32
C ARG A 156 -6.05 -14.77 16.93
N PRO A 157 -5.74 -15.53 15.86
CA PRO A 157 -6.02 -15.10 14.49
C PRO A 157 -7.50 -14.78 14.28
N ILE A 158 -7.75 -13.67 13.58
CA ILE A 158 -9.09 -13.25 13.16
C ILE A 158 -9.17 -13.16 11.64
N SER A 159 -10.38 -13.39 11.12
CA SER A 159 -10.68 -13.13 9.71
C SER A 159 -11.38 -11.79 9.60
N LEU A 160 -10.72 -10.79 9.01
CA LEU A 160 -11.32 -9.48 8.78
C LEU A 160 -12.57 -9.60 7.93
N LYS A 161 -12.57 -10.48 6.94
CA LYS A 161 -13.75 -10.75 6.09
C LYS A 161 -15.01 -11.13 6.89
N ARG A 162 -14.85 -11.82 8.02
CA ARG A 162 -15.98 -12.25 8.86
C ARG A 162 -16.33 -11.23 9.93
N SER A 163 -15.30 -10.68 10.58
CA SER A 163 -15.48 -9.84 11.78
C SER A 163 -15.56 -8.35 11.48
N TYR A 164 -14.93 -7.90 10.39
CA TYR A 164 -14.79 -6.48 10.03
C TYR A 164 -14.85 -6.30 8.49
N PRO A 165 -16.00 -6.60 7.85
CA PRO A 165 -16.10 -6.62 6.38
C PRO A 165 -15.76 -5.28 5.70
N GLU A 166 -16.01 -4.15 6.37
CA GLU A 166 -15.67 -2.82 5.86
C GLU A 166 -14.14 -2.62 5.78
N ILE A 167 -13.40 -3.12 6.77
CA ILE A 167 -11.93 -3.10 6.78
C ILE A 167 -11.39 -4.06 5.72
N ASP A 168 -11.97 -5.25 5.62
CA ASP A 168 -11.61 -6.26 4.61
C ASP A 168 -11.73 -5.69 3.19
N THR A 169 -12.82 -4.99 2.91
CA THR A 169 -13.06 -4.35 1.60
C THR A 169 -11.96 -3.34 1.28
N LYS A 170 -11.59 -2.47 2.22
CA LYS A 170 -10.52 -1.49 2.01
C LYS A 170 -9.18 -2.17 1.69
N PHE A 171 -8.76 -3.16 2.46
CA PHE A 171 -7.53 -3.89 2.16
C PHE A 171 -7.57 -4.54 0.78
N PHE A 172 -8.70 -5.12 0.41
CA PHE A 172 -8.87 -5.78 -0.87
C PHE A 172 -8.78 -4.79 -2.05
N GLU A 173 -9.38 -3.60 -1.92
CA GLU A 173 -9.35 -2.54 -2.94
C GLU A 173 -7.94 -2.01 -3.23
N TYR A 174 -7.07 -2.01 -2.22
CA TYR A 174 -5.69 -1.53 -2.33
C TYR A 174 -4.66 -2.66 -2.47
N THR A 175 -5.10 -3.89 -2.70
CA THR A 175 -4.20 -4.99 -3.01
C THR A 175 -3.98 -5.06 -4.51
N ASP A 176 -2.72 -5.03 -4.92
CA ASP A 176 -2.35 -5.26 -6.32
C ASP A 176 -2.61 -6.74 -6.68
N ILE A 177 -3.64 -6.98 -7.49
CA ILE A 177 -4.00 -8.31 -8.00
C ILE A 177 -3.57 -8.39 -9.47
#